data_7b30d322066c3f8d0a7c45a607434880
#
_entry.id   7b30d322066c3f8d0a7c45a607434880
#
_cell.length_a   1.000
_cell.length_b   1.000
_cell.length_c   1.000
_cell.angle_alpha   90.00
_cell.angle_beta   90.00
_cell.angle_gamma   90.00
#
_symmetry.space_group_name_H-M   'P 1'
#
loop_
_entity.id
_entity.type
_entity.pdbx_description
1 polymer ?
#
loop_
_entity_poly.entity_id
_entity_poly.type
_entity_poly.pdbx_seq_one_letter_code
_entity_poly.pdbx_strand_id
1 'polypeptide(L)'
;MSEIKAQLIKSVIALLDDGFDVEKLTIRQIAYEAHISTGLINYHFGSKWNLIVAAISSIVDGAAAEAFQTLSNLNDSPKQQLRTFLKAMAIVVCKYQKYTSVLIRDEIISNRFSTPETIVSLLKEIKPELSEKEIKYLAIQVVAPIQYVFLKEHGLRSYLGEKQDNPHTTALNNYEEIMEVFLKTLGI
;
A
#
# COMPACT_ATOMS: atom_id res chain seq x y z
N MET A 1 7.62 -13.32 -14.90
CA MET A 1 8.72 -12.93 -13.98
C MET A 1 9.80 -13.99 -14.12
N SER A 2 11.12 -13.65 -14.17
CA SER A 2 12.16 -14.67 -14.25
C SER A 2 12.19 -15.49 -12.96
N GLU A 3 12.57 -16.79 -13.05
CA GLU A 3 12.64 -17.71 -11.91
C GLU A 3 13.53 -17.15 -10.78
N ILE A 4 14.67 -16.55 -11.14
CA ILE A 4 15.59 -15.91 -10.18
C ILE A 4 14.93 -14.72 -9.44
N LYS A 5 14.14 -13.90 -10.14
CA LYS A 5 13.41 -12.81 -9.48
C LYS A 5 12.41 -13.33 -8.46
N ALA A 6 11.67 -14.38 -8.81
CA ALA A 6 10.72 -15.04 -7.90
C ALA A 6 11.42 -15.64 -6.68
N GLN A 7 12.55 -16.32 -6.89
CA GLN A 7 13.37 -16.90 -5.83
C GLN A 7 13.86 -15.81 -4.86
N LEU A 8 14.41 -14.71 -5.37
CA LEU A 8 14.87 -13.58 -4.55
C LEU A 8 13.76 -12.96 -3.71
N ILE A 9 12.58 -12.74 -4.32
CA ILE A 9 11.41 -12.22 -3.59
C ILE A 9 11.01 -13.18 -2.47
N LYS A 10 10.93 -14.49 -2.74
CA LYS A 10 10.60 -15.51 -1.73
C LYS A 10 11.60 -15.53 -0.57
N SER A 11 12.90 -15.41 -0.85
CA SER A 11 13.93 -15.38 0.19
C SER A 11 13.84 -14.15 1.08
N VAL A 12 13.51 -12.98 0.52
CA VAL A 12 13.24 -11.80 1.36
C VAL A 12 11.99 -12.00 2.22
N ILE A 13 10.92 -12.56 1.66
CA ILE A 13 9.68 -12.84 2.42
C ILE A 13 9.99 -13.80 3.59
N ALA A 14 10.73 -14.89 3.35
CA ALA A 14 11.12 -15.83 4.38
C ALA A 14 11.92 -15.17 5.52
N LEU A 15 12.89 -14.32 5.18
CA LEU A 15 13.65 -13.56 6.18
C LEU A 15 12.76 -12.60 7.00
N LEU A 16 11.78 -11.97 6.36
CA LEU A 16 10.83 -11.09 7.04
C LEU A 16 9.88 -11.86 7.98
N ASP A 17 9.45 -13.06 7.57
CA ASP A 17 8.63 -13.97 8.37
C ASP A 17 9.40 -14.52 9.57
N ASP A 18 10.72 -14.75 9.42
CA ASP A 18 11.65 -15.10 10.50
C ASP A 18 11.94 -13.94 11.46
N GLY A 19 11.34 -12.77 11.24
CA GLY A 19 11.42 -11.63 12.14
C GLY A 19 12.57 -10.68 11.86
N PHE A 20 13.29 -10.82 10.75
CA PHE A 20 14.32 -9.86 10.39
C PHE A 20 13.73 -8.46 10.16
N ASP A 21 14.46 -7.46 10.61
CA ASP A 21 14.09 -6.06 10.43
C ASP A 21 14.38 -5.62 8.99
N VAL A 22 13.39 -5.03 8.32
CA VAL A 22 13.49 -4.53 6.94
C VAL A 22 14.71 -3.64 6.71
N GLU A 23 14.98 -2.71 7.65
CA GLU A 23 16.06 -1.75 7.51
C GLU A 23 17.44 -2.39 7.74
N LYS A 24 17.50 -3.44 8.57
CA LYS A 24 18.74 -4.14 8.96
C LYS A 24 19.13 -5.27 8.02
N LEU A 25 18.21 -5.72 7.12
CA LEU A 25 18.52 -6.74 6.14
C LEU A 25 19.71 -6.33 5.25
N THR A 26 20.67 -7.23 5.10
CA THR A 26 21.84 -7.03 4.24
C THR A 26 21.72 -7.80 2.92
N ILE A 27 22.37 -7.30 1.87
CA ILE A 27 22.42 -8.00 0.58
C ILE A 27 23.06 -9.39 0.70
N ARG A 28 24.01 -9.58 1.64
CA ARG A 28 24.67 -10.88 1.88
C ARG A 28 23.73 -11.88 2.52
N GLN A 29 22.89 -11.46 3.48
CA GLN A 29 21.88 -12.33 4.08
C GLN A 29 20.87 -12.82 3.05
N ILE A 30 20.37 -11.89 2.21
CA ILE A 30 19.41 -12.23 1.14
C ILE A 30 20.05 -13.18 0.12
N ALA A 31 21.29 -12.94 -0.29
CA ALA A 31 22.01 -13.79 -1.24
C ALA A 31 22.27 -15.20 -0.66
N TYR A 32 22.59 -15.28 0.62
CA TYR A 32 22.78 -16.55 1.35
C TYR A 32 21.46 -17.35 1.39
N GLU A 33 20.37 -16.72 1.82
CA GLU A 33 19.05 -17.35 1.89
C GLU A 33 18.56 -17.80 0.49
N ALA A 34 18.83 -16.99 -0.53
CA ALA A 34 18.47 -17.31 -1.91
C ALA A 34 19.43 -18.31 -2.58
N HIS A 35 20.54 -18.72 -1.96
CA HIS A 35 21.59 -19.55 -2.55
C HIS A 35 22.13 -19.00 -3.89
N ILE A 36 22.27 -17.69 -4.01
CA ILE A 36 22.77 -17.02 -5.22
C ILE A 36 23.82 -15.96 -4.87
N SER A 37 24.53 -15.43 -5.90
CA SER A 37 25.49 -14.37 -5.71
C SER A 37 24.83 -13.02 -5.50
N THR A 38 25.48 -12.12 -4.72
CA THR A 38 25.05 -10.74 -4.54
C THR A 38 24.97 -9.95 -5.85
N GLY A 39 25.79 -10.30 -6.84
CA GLY A 39 25.78 -9.69 -8.19
C GLY A 39 24.46 -9.86 -8.91
N LEU A 40 23.79 -11.03 -8.74
CA LEU A 40 22.50 -11.29 -9.35
C LEU A 40 21.38 -10.43 -8.75
N ILE A 41 21.47 -10.05 -7.47
CA ILE A 41 20.52 -9.11 -6.85
C ILE A 41 20.61 -7.75 -7.55
N ASN A 42 21.82 -7.23 -7.71
CA ASN A 42 22.04 -5.94 -8.37
C ASN A 42 21.64 -6.00 -9.87
N TYR A 43 21.92 -7.11 -10.55
CA TYR A 43 21.52 -7.31 -11.94
C TYR A 43 19.99 -7.28 -12.13
N HIS A 44 19.24 -7.97 -11.27
CA HIS A 44 17.80 -8.13 -11.43
C HIS A 44 16.96 -6.98 -10.83
N PHE A 45 17.44 -6.33 -9.78
CA PHE A 45 16.68 -5.32 -9.03
C PHE A 45 17.38 -3.96 -8.97
N GLY A 46 18.63 -3.84 -9.38
CA GLY A 46 19.41 -2.61 -9.31
C GLY A 46 19.93 -2.28 -7.91
N SER A 47 19.17 -2.61 -6.87
CA SER A 47 19.55 -2.39 -5.47
C SER A 47 18.89 -3.40 -4.52
N LYS A 48 19.48 -3.55 -3.32
CA LYS A 48 18.87 -4.28 -2.21
C LYS A 48 17.49 -3.72 -1.86
N TRP A 49 17.37 -2.40 -1.85
CA TRP A 49 16.12 -1.72 -1.48
C TRP A 49 14.99 -2.02 -2.46
N ASN A 50 15.24 -1.97 -3.75
CA ASN A 50 14.25 -2.32 -4.76
C ASN A 50 13.75 -3.77 -4.63
N LEU A 51 14.63 -4.70 -4.28
CA LEU A 51 14.24 -6.08 -4.02
C LEU A 51 13.35 -6.18 -2.76
N ILE A 52 13.71 -5.49 -1.68
CA ILE A 52 12.91 -5.44 -0.45
C ILE A 52 11.53 -4.85 -0.73
N VAL A 53 11.46 -3.73 -1.42
CA VAL A 53 10.20 -3.08 -1.83
C VAL A 53 9.36 -4.04 -2.68
N ALA A 54 9.96 -4.75 -3.64
CA ALA A 54 9.24 -5.72 -4.47
C ALA A 54 8.68 -6.90 -3.65
N ALA A 55 9.42 -7.39 -2.65
CA ALA A 55 8.96 -8.45 -1.76
C ALA A 55 7.80 -7.98 -0.86
N ILE A 56 7.92 -6.81 -0.27
CA ILE A 56 6.87 -6.21 0.56
C ILE A 56 5.62 -5.92 -0.28
N SER A 57 5.77 -5.36 -1.50
CA SER A 57 4.63 -5.19 -2.43
C SER A 57 3.91 -6.51 -2.67
N SER A 58 4.64 -7.60 -2.92
CA SER A 58 4.02 -8.92 -3.15
C SER A 58 3.17 -9.40 -1.97
N ILE A 59 3.61 -9.15 -0.72
CA ILE A 59 2.83 -9.47 0.49
C ILE A 59 1.57 -8.60 0.57
N VAL A 60 1.72 -7.29 0.42
CA VAL A 60 0.64 -6.31 0.57
C VAL A 60 -0.39 -6.44 -0.55
N ASP A 61 0.05 -6.64 -1.79
CA ASP A 61 -0.84 -6.82 -2.95
C ASP A 61 -1.68 -8.10 -2.81
N GLY A 62 -1.08 -9.20 -2.34
CA GLY A 62 -1.81 -10.44 -2.04
C GLY A 62 -2.89 -10.24 -0.98
N ALA A 63 -2.54 -9.59 0.13
CA ALA A 63 -3.47 -9.28 1.20
C ALA A 63 -4.58 -8.30 0.77
N ALA A 64 -4.25 -7.31 -0.07
CA ALA A 64 -5.21 -6.37 -0.62
C ALA A 64 -6.21 -7.05 -1.57
N ALA A 65 -5.74 -7.95 -2.42
CA ALA A 65 -6.60 -8.73 -3.32
C ALA A 65 -7.57 -9.61 -2.53
N GLU A 66 -7.10 -10.31 -1.49
CA GLU A 66 -7.94 -11.13 -0.61
C GLU A 66 -9.00 -10.29 0.12
N ALA A 67 -8.60 -9.16 0.72
CA ALA A 67 -9.52 -8.27 1.41
C ALA A 67 -10.57 -7.69 0.46
N PHE A 68 -10.17 -7.29 -0.74
CA PHE A 68 -11.08 -6.78 -1.76
C PHE A 68 -12.08 -7.85 -2.21
N GLN A 69 -11.64 -9.06 -2.50
CA GLN A 69 -12.52 -10.18 -2.86
C GLN A 69 -13.54 -10.50 -1.77
N THR A 70 -13.13 -10.42 -0.50
CA THR A 70 -14.01 -10.69 0.64
C THR A 70 -15.11 -9.63 0.79
N LEU A 71 -14.81 -8.38 0.46
CA LEU A 71 -15.72 -7.25 0.66
C LEU A 71 -16.56 -6.89 -0.57
N SER A 72 -16.12 -7.27 -1.79
CA SER A 72 -16.75 -6.88 -3.04
C SER A 72 -17.99 -7.71 -3.36
N ASN A 73 -19.00 -7.06 -3.98
CA ASN A 73 -20.16 -7.71 -4.57
C ASN A 73 -20.15 -7.52 -6.09
N LEU A 74 -20.61 -8.53 -6.83
CA LEU A 74 -20.65 -8.50 -8.30
C LEU A 74 -21.52 -7.39 -8.88
N ASN A 75 -22.48 -6.88 -8.10
CA ASN A 75 -23.44 -5.85 -8.51
C ASN A 75 -23.10 -4.45 -7.98
N ASP A 76 -21.90 -4.27 -7.41
CA ASP A 76 -21.50 -2.97 -6.86
C ASP A 76 -21.35 -1.93 -7.99
N SER A 77 -21.92 -0.75 -7.78
CA SER A 77 -21.67 0.41 -8.65
C SER A 77 -20.18 0.83 -8.57
N PRO A 78 -19.63 1.52 -9.57
CA PRO A 78 -18.25 1.99 -9.53
C PRO A 78 -17.89 2.79 -8.26
N LYS A 79 -18.84 3.57 -7.72
CA LYS A 79 -18.66 4.28 -6.44
C LYS A 79 -18.53 3.31 -5.25
N GLN A 80 -19.36 2.27 -5.22
CA GLN A 80 -19.29 1.24 -4.19
C GLN A 80 -18.01 0.43 -4.31
N GLN A 81 -17.59 0.07 -5.52
CA GLN A 81 -16.32 -0.62 -5.75
C GLN A 81 -15.13 0.21 -5.26
N LEU A 82 -15.11 1.53 -5.51
CA LEU A 82 -14.08 2.43 -5.00
C LEU A 82 -14.06 2.44 -3.45
N ARG A 83 -15.22 2.57 -2.81
CA ARG A 83 -15.36 2.52 -1.34
C ARG A 83 -14.88 1.20 -0.78
N THR A 84 -15.28 0.09 -1.39
CA THR A 84 -14.86 -1.27 -1.00
C THR A 84 -13.34 -1.43 -1.15
N PHE A 85 -12.77 -0.94 -2.25
CA PHE A 85 -11.33 -0.98 -2.48
C PHE A 85 -10.57 -0.18 -1.41
N LEU A 86 -10.98 1.06 -1.14
CA LEU A 86 -10.35 1.91 -0.14
C LEU A 86 -10.47 1.32 1.28
N LYS A 87 -11.60 0.70 1.59
CA LYS A 87 -11.80 -0.02 2.86
C LYS A 87 -10.89 -1.25 2.97
N ALA A 88 -10.78 -2.04 1.91
CA ALA A 88 -9.85 -3.18 1.85
C ALA A 88 -8.40 -2.72 2.08
N MET A 89 -8.00 -1.64 1.41
CA MET A 89 -6.68 -1.05 1.59
C MET A 89 -6.46 -0.57 3.03
N ALA A 90 -7.44 0.08 3.68
CA ALA A 90 -7.34 0.51 5.07
C ALA A 90 -7.11 -0.67 6.02
N ILE A 91 -7.83 -1.78 5.85
CA ILE A 91 -7.66 -3.01 6.62
C ILE A 91 -6.22 -3.55 6.47
N VAL A 92 -5.74 -3.64 5.23
CA VAL A 92 -4.38 -4.14 4.92
C VAL A 92 -3.31 -3.22 5.49
N VAL A 93 -3.49 -1.90 5.33
CA VAL A 93 -2.56 -0.89 5.86
C VAL A 93 -2.45 -1.00 7.38
N CYS A 94 -3.56 -1.14 8.10
CA CYS A 94 -3.56 -1.32 9.56
C CYS A 94 -2.94 -2.67 9.97
N LYS A 95 -3.28 -3.76 9.28
CA LYS A 95 -2.78 -5.11 9.59
C LYS A 95 -1.27 -5.25 9.34
N TYR A 96 -0.79 -4.65 8.26
CA TYR A 96 0.61 -4.76 7.81
C TYR A 96 1.38 -3.44 7.97
N GLN A 97 1.09 -2.67 9.01
CA GLN A 97 1.60 -1.30 9.24
C GLN A 97 3.12 -1.17 9.02
N LYS A 98 3.92 -2.14 9.51
CA LYS A 98 5.37 -2.16 9.34
C LYS A 98 5.79 -2.18 7.87
N TYR A 99 5.09 -2.94 7.04
CA TYR A 99 5.41 -3.09 5.62
C TYR A 99 4.81 -1.96 4.77
N THR A 100 3.57 -1.60 5.02
CA THR A 100 2.89 -0.54 4.27
C THR A 100 3.55 0.83 4.49
N SER A 101 4.10 1.10 5.67
CA SER A 101 4.89 2.32 5.92
C SER A 101 6.13 2.41 5.04
N VAL A 102 6.77 1.27 4.74
CA VAL A 102 7.93 1.21 3.83
C VAL A 102 7.49 1.54 2.40
N LEU A 103 6.38 0.95 1.92
CA LEU A 103 5.86 1.20 0.57
C LEU A 103 5.42 2.65 0.37
N ILE A 104 4.69 3.20 1.32
CA ILE A 104 4.22 4.60 1.24
C ILE A 104 5.41 5.57 1.24
N ARG A 105 6.39 5.37 2.11
CA ARG A 105 7.60 6.21 2.13
C ARG A 105 8.37 6.10 0.82
N ASP A 106 8.55 4.88 0.29
CA ASP A 106 9.23 4.65 -0.97
C ASP A 106 8.49 5.32 -2.13
N GLU A 107 7.16 5.25 -2.19
CA GLU A 107 6.35 5.91 -3.21
C GLU A 107 6.45 7.45 -3.14
N ILE A 108 6.41 8.03 -1.93
CA ILE A 108 6.53 9.49 -1.74
C ILE A 108 7.90 10.02 -2.17
N ILE A 109 8.98 9.24 -1.93
CA ILE A 109 10.35 9.66 -2.26
C ILE A 109 10.70 9.38 -3.73
N SER A 110 10.14 8.31 -4.30
CA SER A 110 10.36 7.94 -5.70
C SER A 110 9.41 8.71 -6.62
N ASN A 111 9.79 8.85 -7.91
CA ASN A 111 8.92 9.45 -8.93
C ASN A 111 7.84 8.46 -9.42
N ARG A 112 7.19 7.74 -8.51
CA ARG A 112 6.17 6.73 -8.81
C ARG A 112 4.83 7.14 -8.21
N PHE A 113 3.74 6.78 -8.89
CA PHE A 113 2.36 7.00 -8.47
C PHE A 113 1.57 5.69 -8.59
N SER A 114 2.15 4.60 -8.07
CA SER A 114 1.58 3.25 -8.21
C SER A 114 0.23 3.12 -7.49
N THR A 115 0.11 3.66 -6.30
CA THR A 115 -1.15 3.58 -5.54
C THR A 115 -2.26 4.43 -6.17
N PRO A 116 -2.08 5.72 -6.54
CA PRO A 116 -3.09 6.46 -7.29
C PRO A 116 -3.52 5.79 -8.60
N GLU A 117 -2.58 5.18 -9.34
CA GLU A 117 -2.90 4.52 -10.62
C GLU A 117 -3.89 3.36 -10.48
N THR A 118 -3.93 2.68 -9.34
CA THR A 118 -4.86 1.56 -9.10
C THR A 118 -6.34 1.94 -9.15
N ILE A 119 -6.67 3.20 -8.86
CA ILE A 119 -8.06 3.68 -8.83
C ILE A 119 -8.47 4.52 -10.05
N VAL A 120 -7.55 4.76 -10.98
CA VAL A 120 -7.80 5.61 -12.17
C VAL A 120 -8.96 5.09 -13.01
N SER A 121 -9.05 3.78 -13.27
CA SER A 121 -10.12 3.18 -14.05
C SER A 121 -11.48 3.38 -13.39
N LEU A 122 -11.60 3.13 -12.10
CA LEU A 122 -12.84 3.33 -11.34
C LEU A 122 -13.26 4.81 -11.31
N LEU A 123 -12.30 5.71 -11.11
CA LEU A 123 -12.59 7.15 -11.14
C LEU A 123 -13.08 7.62 -12.51
N LYS A 124 -12.56 7.04 -13.61
CA LYS A 124 -13.02 7.34 -14.97
C LYS A 124 -14.46 6.88 -15.22
N GLU A 125 -14.86 5.76 -14.64
CA GLU A 125 -16.26 5.30 -14.68
C GLU A 125 -17.19 6.18 -13.84
N ILE A 126 -16.72 6.70 -12.70
CA ILE A 126 -17.48 7.56 -11.78
C ILE A 126 -17.62 8.99 -12.34
N LYS A 127 -16.58 9.48 -13.02
CA LYS A 127 -16.48 10.86 -13.53
C LYS A 127 -16.08 10.85 -15.02
N PRO A 128 -16.93 10.32 -15.91
CA PRO A 128 -16.60 10.17 -17.35
C PRO A 128 -16.42 11.52 -18.07
N GLU A 129 -16.92 12.61 -17.49
CA GLU A 129 -16.78 13.97 -17.99
C GLU A 129 -15.37 14.55 -17.84
N LEU A 130 -14.53 13.99 -16.95
CA LEU A 130 -13.20 14.49 -16.71
C LEU A 130 -12.18 13.94 -17.74
N SER A 131 -11.22 14.78 -18.09
CA SER A 131 -10.07 14.38 -18.91
C SER A 131 -9.17 13.39 -18.16
N GLU A 132 -8.34 12.64 -18.89
CA GLU A 132 -7.40 11.70 -18.29
C GLU A 132 -6.47 12.38 -17.26
N LYS A 133 -6.05 13.60 -17.52
CA LYS A 133 -5.19 14.38 -16.61
C LYS A 133 -5.93 14.76 -15.31
N GLU A 134 -7.19 15.17 -15.43
CA GLU A 134 -8.03 15.50 -14.26
C GLU A 134 -8.33 14.26 -13.41
N ILE A 135 -8.58 13.11 -14.04
CA ILE A 135 -8.74 11.82 -13.34
C ILE A 135 -7.47 11.45 -12.55
N LYS A 136 -6.28 11.63 -13.12
CA LYS A 136 -5.03 11.39 -12.40
C LYS A 136 -4.83 12.34 -11.23
N TYR A 137 -5.19 13.63 -11.38
CA TYR A 137 -5.19 14.56 -10.25
C TYR A 137 -6.19 14.15 -9.16
N LEU A 138 -7.38 13.71 -9.56
CA LEU A 138 -8.39 13.23 -8.61
C LEU A 138 -7.90 11.96 -7.88
N ALA A 139 -7.24 11.04 -8.56
CA ALA A 139 -6.63 9.86 -7.93
C ALA A 139 -5.59 10.23 -6.87
N ILE A 140 -4.73 11.21 -7.16
CA ILE A 140 -3.76 11.74 -6.18
C ILE A 140 -4.49 12.38 -4.99
N GLN A 141 -5.54 13.16 -5.24
CA GLN A 141 -6.32 13.82 -4.18
C GLN A 141 -7.03 12.80 -3.26
N VAL A 142 -7.44 11.66 -3.78
CA VAL A 142 -8.04 10.58 -2.97
C VAL A 142 -6.97 9.87 -2.14
N VAL A 143 -5.83 9.52 -2.72
CA VAL A 143 -4.83 8.64 -2.09
C VAL A 143 -3.91 9.40 -1.14
N ALA A 144 -3.37 10.55 -1.55
CA ALA A 144 -2.33 11.23 -0.79
C ALA A 144 -2.72 11.63 0.65
N PRO A 145 -3.93 12.13 0.93
CA PRO A 145 -4.35 12.41 2.31
C PRO A 145 -4.42 11.16 3.17
N ILE A 146 -4.86 10.02 2.61
CA ILE A 146 -4.94 8.74 3.31
C ILE A 146 -3.52 8.28 3.68
N GLN A 147 -2.59 8.33 2.74
CA GLN A 147 -1.17 8.01 2.98
C GLN A 147 -0.55 8.93 4.04
N TYR A 148 -0.82 10.23 3.96
CA TYR A 148 -0.32 11.20 4.92
C TYR A 148 -0.80 10.89 6.34
N VAL A 149 -2.10 10.68 6.51
CA VAL A 149 -2.72 10.34 7.81
C VAL A 149 -2.13 9.06 8.38
N PHE A 150 -1.94 8.04 7.54
CA PHE A 150 -1.33 6.79 7.95
C PHE A 150 0.09 6.99 8.50
N LEU A 151 0.94 7.74 7.81
CA LEU A 151 2.29 8.02 8.26
C LEU A 151 2.34 8.90 9.53
N LYS A 152 1.27 9.63 9.80
CA LYS A 152 1.13 10.56 10.94
C LYS A 152 0.17 10.06 12.02
N GLU A 153 -0.18 8.78 12.05
CA GLU A 153 -1.22 8.22 12.93
C GLU A 153 -1.13 8.70 14.40
N HIS A 154 0.06 8.63 15.01
CA HIS A 154 0.25 9.10 16.39
C HIS A 154 0.02 10.60 16.55
N GLY A 155 0.45 11.42 15.59
CA GLY A 155 0.25 12.85 15.62
C GLY A 155 -1.19 13.25 15.31
N LEU A 156 -1.88 12.49 14.48
CA LEU A 156 -3.28 12.73 14.13
C LEU A 156 -4.19 12.60 15.35
N ARG A 157 -4.04 11.56 16.15
CA ARG A 157 -4.83 11.37 17.38
C ARG A 157 -4.70 12.54 18.34
N SER A 158 -3.46 12.99 18.56
CA SER A 158 -3.21 14.18 19.37
C SER A 158 -3.86 15.44 18.77
N TYR A 159 -3.80 15.59 17.46
CA TYR A 159 -4.43 16.70 16.75
C TYR A 159 -5.96 16.69 16.85
N LEU A 160 -6.59 15.52 16.79
CA LEU A 160 -8.04 15.36 16.95
C LEU A 160 -8.51 15.39 18.40
N GLY A 161 -7.62 15.44 19.37
CA GLY A 161 -7.97 15.46 20.81
C GLY A 161 -8.47 14.09 21.33
N GLU A 162 -8.18 13.02 20.64
CA GLU A 162 -8.62 11.66 21.01
C GLU A 162 -7.82 11.11 22.18
N LYS A 163 -8.53 10.52 23.17
CA LYS A 163 -7.90 9.78 24.27
C LYS A 163 -7.46 8.40 23.78
N GLN A 164 -6.36 7.88 24.36
CA GLN A 164 -5.79 6.58 24.02
C GLN A 164 -6.66 5.40 24.50
N ASP A 165 -7.74 5.09 23.79
CA ASP A 165 -8.52 3.89 24.02
C ASP A 165 -8.31 2.93 22.84
N ASN A 166 -7.64 1.82 23.04
CA ASN A 166 -7.39 0.70 22.12
C ASN A 166 -6.83 1.06 20.72
N PRO A 167 -5.51 0.84 20.47
CA PRO A 167 -4.80 1.36 19.28
C PRO A 167 -5.30 0.80 17.94
N HIS A 168 -5.74 -0.46 17.84
CA HIS A 168 -6.05 -1.08 16.54
C HIS A 168 -7.46 -0.75 16.02
N THR A 169 -8.46 -0.65 16.89
CA THR A 169 -9.84 -0.34 16.49
C THR A 169 -9.99 1.12 16.10
N THR A 170 -9.28 2.01 16.79
CA THR A 170 -9.33 3.45 16.55
C THR A 170 -8.67 3.84 15.21
N ALA A 171 -7.58 3.18 14.82
CA ALA A 171 -6.90 3.47 13.55
C ALA A 171 -7.83 3.19 12.35
N LEU A 172 -8.45 2.03 12.28
CA LEU A 172 -9.34 1.67 11.17
C LEU A 172 -10.57 2.59 11.12
N ASN A 173 -11.18 2.90 12.25
CA ASN A 173 -12.33 3.81 12.32
C ASN A 173 -11.96 5.21 11.82
N ASN A 174 -10.81 5.73 12.22
CA ASN A 174 -10.33 7.05 11.75
C ASN A 174 -10.08 7.06 10.24
N TYR A 175 -9.60 5.94 9.65
CA TYR A 175 -9.46 5.82 8.20
C TYR A 175 -10.80 5.83 7.48
N GLU A 176 -11.79 5.08 7.98
CA GLU A 176 -13.14 5.04 7.40
C GLU A 176 -13.78 6.44 7.45
N GLU A 177 -13.68 7.14 8.57
CA GLU A 177 -14.24 8.49 8.73
C GLU A 177 -13.56 9.51 7.82
N ILE A 178 -12.24 9.53 7.77
CA ILE A 178 -11.48 10.43 6.88
C ILE A 178 -11.81 10.13 5.42
N MET A 179 -11.87 8.87 5.03
CA MET A 179 -12.21 8.45 3.68
C MET A 179 -13.62 8.94 3.29
N GLU A 180 -14.62 8.77 4.18
CA GLU A 180 -15.98 9.24 3.91
C GLU A 180 -16.07 10.77 3.76
N VAL A 181 -15.38 11.51 4.63
CA VAL A 181 -15.30 12.98 4.52
C VAL A 181 -14.68 13.38 3.18
N PHE A 182 -13.59 12.72 2.77
CA PHE A 182 -12.91 13.00 1.50
C PHE A 182 -13.80 12.70 0.29
N LEU A 183 -14.36 11.49 0.21
CA LEU A 183 -15.20 11.08 -0.91
C LEU A 183 -16.43 11.99 -1.05
N LYS A 184 -17.06 12.34 0.07
CA LYS A 184 -18.16 13.30 0.09
C LYS A 184 -17.74 14.68 -0.43
N THR A 185 -16.58 15.18 -0.02
CA THR A 185 -16.07 16.51 -0.48
C THR A 185 -15.77 16.51 -1.98
N LEU A 186 -15.35 15.38 -2.54
CA LEU A 186 -15.08 15.20 -3.97
C LEU A 186 -16.32 14.85 -4.79
N GLY A 187 -17.49 14.71 -4.16
CA GLY A 187 -18.75 14.34 -4.82
C GLY A 187 -18.79 12.90 -5.34
N ILE A 188 -18.05 12.01 -4.65
CA ILE A 188 -17.95 10.58 -4.98
C ILE A 188 -18.75 9.73 -3.99
#